data_bfb5d97e5d4df0a7fe5fc094ece0a2e2
#
_entry.id   bfb5d97e5d4df0a7fe5fc094ece0a2e2
#
_cell.length_a   1.000
_cell.length_b   1.000
_cell.length_c   1.000
_cell.angle_alpha   90.00
_cell.angle_beta   90.00
_cell.angle_gamma   90.00
#
_symmetry.space_group_name_H-M   'P 1'
#
loop_
_entity.id
_entity.type
_entity.pdbx_description
1 polymer ?
#
loop_
_entity_poly.entity_id
_entity_poly.type
_entity_poly.pdbx_seq_one_letter_code
_entity_poly.pdbx_strand_id
1 'polypeptide(L)'
;MADYFIGPERANLHGHLSNKIPPALRIRSGDTVTFSTLEGDWRLERPAKPESSSGLFFPRKLPEDCGHALCGPIYIEGARPGMTLAAHLEKIVPSDWGWSRVGDGDLDHLRRIECQ
;
A
#
# COMPACT_ATOMS: atom_id res chain seq x y z
N MET A 1 3.53 11.84 23.06
CA MET A 1 2.98 11.07 21.90
C MET A 1 2.63 12.05 20.81
N ALA A 2 3.11 11.79 19.63
CA ALA A 2 2.87 12.64 18.48
C ALA A 2 1.94 11.96 17.49
N ASP A 3 1.21 12.76 16.73
CA ASP A 3 0.34 12.32 15.64
C ASP A 3 0.93 12.79 14.32
N TYR A 4 1.01 11.87 13.36
CA TYR A 4 1.54 12.12 12.04
C TYR A 4 0.52 11.75 10.98
N PHE A 5 0.66 12.38 9.81
CA PHE A 5 -0.11 12.03 8.64
C PHE A 5 0.83 11.87 7.45
N ILE A 6 0.68 10.80 6.68
CA ILE A 6 1.34 10.64 5.38
C ILE A 6 0.31 10.30 4.31
N GLY A 7 0.42 10.99 3.20
CA GLY A 7 -0.46 10.82 2.04
C GLY A 7 0.23 10.12 0.87
N PRO A 8 -0.51 9.89 -0.21
CA PRO A 8 -0.03 9.16 -1.37
C PRO A 8 0.83 10.04 -2.30
N GLU A 9 1.89 10.63 -1.77
CA GLU A 9 2.87 11.41 -2.51
C GLU A 9 4.03 10.53 -2.96
N ARG A 10 4.72 10.93 -4.03
CA ARG A 10 5.82 10.13 -4.58
C ARG A 10 6.87 9.73 -3.54
N ALA A 11 7.24 10.65 -2.66
CA ALA A 11 8.24 10.40 -1.62
C ALA A 11 7.81 9.37 -0.57
N ASN A 12 6.51 9.14 -0.44
CA ASN A 12 5.92 8.23 0.54
C ASN A 12 5.51 6.88 -0.06
N LEU A 13 5.76 6.66 -1.34
CA LEU A 13 5.29 5.47 -2.06
C LEU A 13 6.44 4.64 -2.59
N HIS A 14 6.27 3.33 -2.53
CA HIS A 14 7.18 2.36 -3.12
C HIS A 14 6.41 1.10 -3.51
N GLY A 15 6.94 0.36 -4.48
CA GLY A 15 6.29 -0.83 -5.03
C GLY A 15 7.09 -2.11 -4.85
N HIS A 16 8.09 -2.10 -3.97
CA HIS A 16 8.88 -3.28 -3.59
C HIS A 16 9.38 -3.14 -2.16
N LEU A 17 9.76 -4.24 -1.54
CA LEU A 17 10.30 -4.24 -0.19
C LEU A 17 11.82 -4.20 -0.25
N SER A 18 12.42 -3.21 0.40
CA SER A 18 13.88 -3.07 0.49
C SER A 18 14.26 -2.23 1.71
N ASN A 19 15.28 -2.66 2.42
CA ASN A 19 15.87 -1.88 3.51
C ASN A 19 16.71 -0.69 3.02
N LYS A 20 16.87 -0.54 1.71
CA LYS A 20 17.58 0.59 1.09
C LYS A 20 16.66 1.77 0.80
N ILE A 21 15.34 1.58 0.87
CA ILE A 21 14.39 2.67 0.69
C ILE A 21 14.44 3.56 1.93
N PRO A 22 14.75 4.87 1.77
CA PRO A 22 14.81 5.77 2.91
C PRO A 22 13.43 5.91 3.57
N PRO A 23 13.35 6.03 4.90
CA PRO A 23 12.08 6.17 5.57
C PRO A 23 11.40 7.48 5.20
N ALA A 24 10.10 7.40 4.93
CA ALA A 24 9.26 8.56 4.69
C ALA A 24 8.99 9.35 5.98
N LEU A 25 9.06 8.66 7.12
CA LEU A 25 8.76 9.23 8.41
C LEU A 25 9.53 8.49 9.50
N ARG A 26 9.97 9.23 10.53
CA ARG A 26 10.56 8.69 11.75
C ARG A 26 9.64 8.95 12.92
N ILE A 27 9.35 7.92 13.68
CA ILE A 27 8.46 7.97 14.83
C ILE A 27 9.09 7.29 16.05
N ARG A 28 8.46 7.47 17.19
CA ARG A 28 8.77 6.77 18.45
C ARG A 28 7.63 5.83 18.83
N SER A 29 7.95 4.84 19.64
CA SER A 29 6.92 4.02 20.27
C SER A 29 5.88 4.89 20.97
N GLY A 30 4.61 4.60 20.76
CA GLY A 30 3.48 5.37 21.29
C GLY A 30 2.96 6.47 20.36
N ASP A 31 3.67 6.78 19.28
CA ASP A 31 3.18 7.71 18.27
C ASP A 31 2.11 7.07 17.37
N THR A 32 1.27 7.91 16.80
CA THR A 32 0.20 7.50 15.87
C THR A 32 0.49 8.02 14.47
N VAL A 33 0.25 7.20 13.48
CA VAL A 33 0.38 7.57 12.06
C VAL A 33 -0.94 7.30 11.35
N THR A 34 -1.47 8.32 10.70
CA THR A 34 -2.59 8.20 9.79
C THR A 34 -2.06 8.11 8.36
N PHE A 35 -2.45 7.07 7.64
CA PHE A 35 -2.11 6.86 6.25
C PHE A 35 -3.31 7.18 5.36
N SER A 36 -3.09 7.95 4.31
CA SER A 36 -3.97 7.99 3.16
C SER A 36 -3.26 7.24 2.03
N THR A 37 -3.79 6.09 1.65
CA THR A 37 -3.10 5.18 0.73
C THR A 37 -3.76 5.15 -0.64
N LEU A 38 -2.99 4.76 -1.65
CA LEU A 38 -3.54 4.35 -2.93
C LEU A 38 -4.23 2.99 -2.80
N GLU A 39 -5.07 2.68 -3.74
CA GLU A 39 -5.47 1.30 -3.98
C GLU A 39 -4.23 0.49 -4.43
N GLY A 40 -4.19 -0.82 -4.11
CA GLY A 40 -2.99 -1.65 -4.27
C GLY A 40 -2.39 -1.65 -5.67
N ASP A 41 -3.18 -1.43 -6.70
CA ASP A 41 -2.74 -1.37 -8.10
C ASP A 41 -2.44 0.07 -8.56
N TRP A 42 -2.00 0.92 -7.65
CA TRP A 42 -1.59 2.31 -7.90
C TRP A 42 -2.71 3.24 -8.38
N ARG A 43 -3.94 3.00 -7.94
CA ARG A 43 -5.06 3.86 -8.31
C ARG A 43 -5.39 4.88 -7.23
N LEU A 44 -5.54 6.12 -7.65
CA LEU A 44 -6.04 7.24 -6.83
C LEU A 44 -7.56 7.25 -6.76
N GLU A 45 -8.20 6.87 -7.87
CA GLU A 45 -9.62 7.00 -8.08
C GLU A 45 -10.17 5.74 -8.75
N ARG A 46 -11.48 5.57 -8.61
CA ARG A 46 -12.21 4.53 -9.34
C ARG A 46 -11.97 4.67 -10.84
N PRO A 47 -11.51 3.62 -11.54
CA PRO A 47 -11.37 3.67 -12.99
C PRO A 47 -12.73 3.78 -13.67
N ALA A 48 -12.77 4.46 -14.82
CA ALA A 48 -14.00 4.57 -15.61
C ALA A 48 -14.47 3.21 -16.13
N LYS A 49 -13.52 2.33 -16.46
CA LYS A 49 -13.74 0.93 -16.84
C LYS A 49 -12.64 0.07 -16.22
N PRO A 50 -12.87 -1.24 -16.00
CA PRO A 50 -11.86 -2.12 -15.38
C PRO A 50 -10.50 -2.11 -16.09
N GLU A 51 -10.48 -2.05 -17.41
CA GLU A 51 -9.26 -2.05 -18.20
C GLU A 51 -8.63 -0.66 -18.40
N SER A 52 -9.32 0.38 -17.93
CA SER A 52 -8.88 1.76 -18.12
C SER A 52 -7.63 2.06 -17.29
N SER A 53 -6.73 2.87 -17.86
CA SER A 53 -5.61 3.47 -17.13
C SER A 53 -6.00 4.75 -16.38
N SER A 54 -7.27 5.16 -16.43
CA SER A 54 -7.75 6.32 -15.69
C SER A 54 -7.61 6.11 -14.17
N GLY A 55 -7.32 7.17 -13.44
CA GLY A 55 -7.15 7.13 -11.99
C GLY A 55 -5.81 6.56 -11.52
N LEU A 56 -4.90 6.17 -12.41
CA LEU A 56 -3.56 5.70 -12.03
C LEU A 56 -2.68 6.85 -11.55
N PHE A 57 -1.83 6.52 -10.59
CA PHE A 57 -0.78 7.40 -10.10
C PHE A 57 0.44 7.33 -11.02
N PHE A 58 0.67 8.38 -11.82
CA PHE A 58 1.70 8.35 -12.86
C PHE A 58 3.14 8.69 -12.45
N PRO A 59 3.47 9.25 -11.30
CA PRO A 59 4.85 9.19 -10.83
C PRO A 59 5.35 7.78 -10.48
N ARG A 60 4.55 6.71 -10.67
CA ARG A 60 4.99 5.32 -10.55
C ARG A 60 6.21 5.06 -11.43
N LYS A 61 7.27 4.52 -10.85
CA LYS A 61 8.55 4.25 -11.52
C LYS A 61 8.73 2.75 -11.71
N LEU A 62 8.60 2.29 -12.94
CA LEU A 62 8.90 0.91 -13.29
C LEU A 62 10.38 0.79 -13.71
N PRO A 63 11.06 -0.35 -13.41
CA PRO A 63 10.51 -1.57 -12.81
C PRO A 63 10.48 -1.59 -11.27
N GLU A 64 11.01 -0.60 -10.58
CA GLU A 64 11.14 -0.59 -9.12
C GLU A 64 9.78 -0.69 -8.42
N ASP A 65 8.80 0.01 -8.93
CA ASP A 65 7.42 0.02 -8.40
C ASP A 65 6.55 -1.08 -9.05
N CYS A 66 7.09 -2.29 -9.22
CA CYS A 66 6.38 -3.38 -9.89
C CYS A 66 5.28 -4.04 -9.05
N GLY A 67 5.36 -3.95 -7.73
CA GLY A 67 4.38 -4.50 -6.80
C GLY A 67 3.27 -3.54 -6.43
N HIS A 68 2.50 -3.91 -5.39
CA HIS A 68 1.46 -3.05 -4.85
C HIS A 68 2.00 -1.71 -4.35
N ALA A 69 1.17 -0.69 -4.40
CA ALA A 69 1.51 0.62 -3.84
C ALA A 69 1.56 0.54 -2.32
N LEU A 70 2.75 0.70 -1.77
CA LEU A 70 3.00 0.72 -0.34
C LEU A 70 3.27 2.15 0.11
N CYS A 71 2.70 2.55 1.23
CA CYS A 71 2.90 3.87 1.82
C CYS A 71 3.86 3.77 3.02
N GLY A 72 4.95 4.48 2.95
CA GLY A 72 6.05 4.43 3.92
C GLY A 72 7.40 4.43 3.21
N PRO A 73 8.44 3.79 3.76
CA PRO A 73 8.49 3.07 5.04
C PRO A 73 8.48 3.99 6.27
N ILE A 74 8.09 3.44 7.40
CA ILE A 74 8.16 4.14 8.68
C ILE A 74 9.36 3.62 9.47
N TYR A 75 10.20 4.52 9.92
CA TYR A 75 11.29 4.19 10.83
C TYR A 75 10.84 4.40 12.28
N ILE A 76 10.99 3.38 13.11
CA ILE A 76 10.65 3.46 14.53
C ILE A 76 11.93 3.53 15.34
N GLU A 77 12.15 4.66 16.00
CA GLU A 77 13.35 4.87 16.81
C GLU A 77 13.44 3.83 17.93
N GLY A 78 14.61 3.23 18.04
CA GLY A 78 14.88 2.21 19.06
C GLY A 78 14.43 0.79 18.69
N ALA A 79 13.71 0.58 17.59
CA ALA A 79 13.37 -0.75 17.13
C ALA A 79 14.62 -1.49 16.63
N ARG A 80 14.78 -2.75 17.06
CA ARG A 80 15.96 -3.58 16.75
C ARG A 80 15.54 -5.00 16.39
N PRO A 81 16.37 -5.73 15.65
CA PRO A 81 16.15 -7.16 15.41
C PRO A 81 15.92 -7.93 16.70
N GLY A 82 14.98 -8.85 16.69
CA GLY A 82 14.59 -9.63 17.86
C GLY A 82 13.48 -9.02 18.71
N MET A 83 13.11 -7.76 18.47
CA MET A 83 11.98 -7.12 19.11
C MET A 83 10.68 -7.47 18.39
N THR A 84 9.57 -7.40 19.11
CA THR A 84 8.22 -7.53 18.55
C THR A 84 7.66 -6.14 18.29
N LEU A 85 7.17 -5.91 17.09
CA LEU A 85 6.39 -4.72 16.75
C LEU A 85 4.92 -4.98 17.03
N ALA A 86 4.32 -4.17 17.89
CA ALA A 86 2.89 -4.17 18.13
C ALA A 86 2.26 -2.94 17.47
N ALA A 87 1.46 -3.14 16.44
CA ALA A 87 0.72 -2.09 15.76
C ALA A 87 -0.75 -2.15 16.16
N HIS A 88 -1.25 -1.08 16.76
CA HIS A 88 -2.67 -0.95 17.12
C HIS A 88 -3.41 -0.21 16.00
N LEU A 89 -4.39 -0.87 15.39
CA LEU A 89 -5.22 -0.27 14.34
C LEU A 89 -6.41 0.44 14.99
N GLU A 90 -6.32 1.75 15.13
CA GLU A 90 -7.36 2.55 15.79
C GLU A 90 -8.59 2.74 14.90
N LYS A 91 -8.36 2.92 13.59
CA LYS A 91 -9.45 3.20 12.64
C LYS A 91 -9.05 2.76 11.24
N ILE A 92 -9.97 2.12 10.52
CA ILE A 92 -9.83 1.76 9.12
C ILE A 92 -11.04 2.34 8.38
N VAL A 93 -10.78 3.18 7.39
CA VAL A 93 -11.83 3.80 6.55
C VAL A 93 -11.56 3.42 5.09
N PRO A 94 -12.24 2.39 4.57
CA PRO A 94 -12.12 2.05 3.16
C PRO A 94 -12.80 3.10 2.29
N SER A 95 -12.40 3.18 1.02
CA SER A 95 -13.12 3.96 0.02
C SER A 95 -14.49 3.34 -0.29
N ASP A 96 -15.30 4.07 -1.05
CA ASP A 96 -16.62 3.62 -1.48
C ASP A 96 -16.59 2.71 -2.71
N TRP A 97 -15.42 2.32 -3.17
CA TRP A 97 -15.24 1.42 -4.29
C TRP A 97 -14.11 0.41 -4.05
N GLY A 98 -14.16 -0.65 -4.76
CA GLY A 98 -13.14 -1.69 -4.79
C GLY A 98 -13.31 -2.53 -6.04
N TRP A 99 -12.39 -3.44 -6.27
CA TRP A 99 -12.45 -4.37 -7.40
C TRP A 99 -11.71 -5.66 -7.08
N SER A 100 -12.04 -6.67 -7.84
CA SER A 100 -11.38 -7.97 -7.78
C SER A 100 -10.88 -8.34 -9.16
N ARG A 101 -9.76 -9.05 -9.19
CA ARG A 101 -9.22 -9.60 -10.43
C ARG A 101 -9.10 -11.10 -10.27
N VAL A 102 -9.54 -11.82 -11.30
CA VAL A 102 -9.27 -13.24 -11.44
C VAL A 102 -8.11 -13.39 -12.43
N GLY A 103 -7.08 -14.13 -12.05
CA GLY A 103 -5.85 -14.25 -12.85
C GLY A 103 -6.07 -14.95 -14.19
N ASP A 104 -5.27 -14.56 -15.17
CA ASP A 104 -5.36 -15.02 -16.55
C ASP A 104 -4.69 -16.39 -16.79
N GLY A 105 -4.02 -16.94 -15.79
CA GLY A 105 -2.98 -17.93 -16.03
C GLY A 105 -3.35 -19.39 -15.81
N ASP A 106 -4.40 -19.73 -15.11
CA ASP A 106 -4.76 -21.13 -14.83
C ASP A 106 -6.27 -21.33 -14.88
N LEU A 107 -6.75 -21.61 -16.09
CA LEU A 107 -8.16 -21.89 -16.31
C LEU A 107 -8.67 -23.10 -15.50
N ASP A 108 -7.81 -24.08 -15.24
CA ASP A 108 -8.18 -25.23 -14.44
C ASP A 108 -8.32 -24.87 -12.96
N HIS A 109 -7.46 -23.99 -12.48
CA HIS A 109 -7.58 -23.44 -11.13
C HIS A 109 -8.84 -22.59 -10.99
N LEU A 110 -9.12 -21.72 -11.95
CA LEU A 110 -10.31 -20.88 -11.99
C LEU A 110 -11.60 -21.71 -12.04
N ARG A 111 -11.61 -22.80 -12.81
CA ARG A 111 -12.75 -23.75 -12.86
C ARG A 111 -12.97 -24.45 -11.53
N ARG A 112 -11.91 -24.75 -10.76
CA ARG A 112 -12.01 -25.39 -9.44
C ARG A 112 -12.53 -24.45 -8.36
N ILE A 113 -12.25 -23.15 -8.48
CA ILE A 113 -12.73 -22.16 -7.52
C ILE A 113 -14.22 -21.92 -7.68
N GLU A 114 -14.81 -22.25 -8.85
CA GLU A 114 -16.20 -21.98 -9.19
C GLU A 114 -16.70 -20.73 -8.47
N CYS A 115 -16.57 -19.57 -9.10
CA CYS A 115 -17.22 -18.38 -8.59
C CYS A 115 -18.74 -18.63 -8.61
N GLN A 116 -19.22 -19.16 -7.52
CA GLN A 116 -20.65 -19.31 -7.28
C GLN A 116 -21.24 -17.94 -6.90
#